data_20f1ffa67dbc92571907d12a4a4dd0d2
#
_entry.id   20f1ffa67dbc92571907d12a4a4dd0d2
#
_cell.length_a   1.000
_cell.length_b   1.000
_cell.length_c   1.000
_cell.angle_alpha   90.00
_cell.angle_beta   90.00
_cell.angle_gamma   90.00
#
_symmetry.space_group_name_H-M   'P 1'
#
loop_
_entity.id
_entity.type
_entity.pdbx_description
1 polymer ?
#
loop_
_entity_poly.entity_id
_entity_poly.type
_entity_poly.pdbx_seq_one_letter_code
_entity_poly.pdbx_strand_id
1 'polypeptide(L)'
;MLNRFTFHAARWGLILIPALATRLAYPPTITGGFIRTWVGPVLYNLVILSIFWLLLAFYRRETYRRMREMVFFTALFTLSIVLGDLLDGLFPARAEPLPIPLAAILVTLLYNGRIAITCAITLALLLGTQSGQTDAATLFFGIAGGVAGAISMRVVRRRSQVLVSIAAITVAYAIAACTYGLMAGWSADDMLRSSGIGGIVALVSTSVAMALLPLAEWLTRITTDLRLLELADPSRPLLKRLATEAPGTWAHSLQMANLCEAACNAIQANGLLARVGCYYHDVGKLVGPLYFAENQQGGRNPHDDLKPEDSARIIRQHVVYGLE
;
A
#
# COMPACT_ATOMS: atom_id res chain seq x y z
N MET A 1 14.84 -13.71 -23.39
CA MET A 1 13.71 -12.92 -23.96
C MET A 1 12.44 -13.74 -23.83
N LEU A 2 11.67 -13.59 -22.76
CA LEU A 2 10.30 -14.14 -22.74
C LEU A 2 9.50 -13.44 -23.84
N ASN A 3 8.95 -14.23 -24.75
CA ASN A 3 8.22 -13.78 -25.91
C ASN A 3 7.12 -12.80 -25.48
N ARG A 4 6.92 -11.66 -26.15
CA ARG A 4 5.88 -10.67 -25.81
C ARG A 4 4.50 -11.32 -25.64
N PHE A 5 4.24 -12.38 -26.38
CA PHE A 5 3.00 -13.15 -26.30
C PHE A 5 2.82 -13.87 -24.97
N THR A 6 3.85 -14.54 -24.43
CA THR A 6 3.77 -15.22 -23.12
C THR A 6 3.60 -14.23 -21.98
N PHE A 7 4.18 -13.04 -22.10
CA PHE A 7 4.02 -11.98 -21.12
C PHE A 7 2.59 -11.41 -21.08
N HIS A 8 1.95 -11.26 -22.22
CA HIS A 8 0.54 -10.84 -22.28
C HIS A 8 -0.40 -11.96 -21.81
N ALA A 9 -0.15 -13.21 -22.20
CA ALA A 9 -0.96 -14.35 -21.77
C ALA A 9 -0.95 -14.54 -20.24
N ALA A 10 0.22 -14.41 -19.60
CA ALA A 10 0.34 -14.46 -18.13
C ALA A 10 -0.49 -13.35 -17.43
N ARG A 11 -0.54 -12.16 -18.01
CA ARG A 11 -1.37 -11.05 -17.48
C ARG A 11 -2.86 -11.32 -17.55
N TRP A 12 -3.33 -11.84 -18.67
CA TRP A 12 -4.75 -12.23 -18.81
C TRP A 12 -5.11 -13.35 -17.86
N GLY A 13 -4.19 -14.32 -17.63
CA GLY A 13 -4.38 -15.36 -16.62
C GLY A 13 -4.57 -14.78 -15.20
N LEU A 14 -3.79 -13.75 -14.83
CA LEU A 14 -3.94 -13.09 -13.52
C LEU A 14 -5.30 -12.37 -13.36
N ILE A 15 -5.89 -11.85 -14.43
CA ILE A 15 -7.23 -11.24 -14.39
C ILE A 15 -8.32 -12.31 -14.22
N LEU A 16 -8.13 -13.50 -14.80
CA LEU A 16 -9.09 -14.60 -14.72
C LEU A 16 -9.22 -15.18 -13.31
N ILE A 17 -8.13 -15.20 -12.52
CA ILE A 17 -8.13 -15.80 -11.17
C ILE A 17 -9.20 -15.19 -10.26
N PRO A 18 -9.25 -13.87 -9.99
CA PRO A 18 -10.29 -13.30 -9.14
C PRO A 18 -11.69 -13.38 -9.78
N ALA A 19 -11.80 -13.33 -11.11
CA ALA A 19 -13.09 -13.50 -11.78
C ALA A 19 -13.69 -14.91 -11.59
N LEU A 20 -12.86 -15.94 -11.57
CA LEU A 20 -13.28 -17.31 -11.29
C LEU A 20 -13.46 -17.55 -9.78
N ALA A 21 -12.61 -16.93 -8.93
CA ALA A 21 -12.72 -17.05 -7.47
C ALA A 21 -14.11 -16.64 -6.96
N THR A 22 -14.74 -15.63 -7.56
CA THR A 22 -16.11 -15.24 -7.20
C THR A 22 -17.13 -16.35 -7.39
N ARG A 23 -16.97 -17.23 -8.37
CA ARG A 23 -17.90 -18.35 -8.61
C ARG A 23 -17.62 -19.57 -7.76
N LEU A 24 -16.39 -19.73 -7.32
CA LEU A 24 -16.03 -20.80 -6.38
C LEU A 24 -16.47 -20.44 -4.95
N ALA A 25 -16.31 -19.18 -4.57
CA ALA A 25 -16.72 -18.66 -3.28
C ALA A 25 -18.26 -18.57 -3.15
N TYR A 26 -18.93 -18.03 -4.16
CA TYR A 26 -20.39 -17.85 -4.18
C TYR A 26 -21.04 -18.75 -5.24
N PRO A 27 -21.28 -20.03 -4.92
CA PRO A 27 -21.92 -20.95 -5.87
C PRO A 27 -23.36 -20.49 -6.19
N PRO A 28 -23.81 -20.67 -7.43
CA PRO A 28 -25.12 -20.19 -7.84
C PRO A 28 -26.25 -20.89 -7.10
N THR A 29 -27.10 -20.12 -6.44
CA THR A 29 -28.34 -20.59 -5.81
C THR A 29 -29.54 -20.62 -6.76
N ILE A 30 -29.36 -20.03 -7.96
CA ILE A 30 -30.45 -19.86 -8.94
C ILE A 30 -30.46 -21.03 -9.91
N THR A 31 -31.62 -21.70 -10.04
CA THR A 31 -31.91 -22.67 -11.06
C THR A 31 -32.01 -21.97 -12.42
N GLY A 32 -30.92 -21.88 -13.14
CA GLY A 32 -30.80 -21.27 -14.46
C GLY A 32 -29.85 -22.11 -15.33
N GLY A 33 -29.94 -21.95 -16.66
CA GLY A 33 -28.98 -22.61 -17.55
C GLY A 33 -27.54 -22.18 -17.29
N PHE A 34 -26.56 -23.01 -17.64
CA PHE A 34 -25.11 -22.81 -17.41
C PHE A 34 -24.64 -21.43 -17.82
N ILE A 35 -25.13 -20.87 -18.93
CA ILE A 35 -24.76 -19.54 -19.42
C ILE A 35 -25.14 -18.46 -18.41
N ARG A 36 -26.37 -18.51 -17.86
CA ARG A 36 -26.86 -17.48 -16.93
C ARG A 36 -26.18 -17.59 -15.55
N THR A 37 -25.92 -18.80 -15.09
CA THR A 37 -25.42 -19.04 -13.73
C THR A 37 -23.90 -18.96 -13.62
N TRP A 38 -23.16 -19.28 -14.68
CA TRP A 38 -21.70 -19.30 -14.68
C TRP A 38 -21.08 -18.29 -15.63
N VAL A 39 -21.47 -18.30 -16.90
CA VAL A 39 -20.79 -17.49 -17.94
C VAL A 39 -21.07 -16.01 -17.74
N GLY A 40 -22.33 -15.62 -17.52
CA GLY A 40 -22.70 -14.22 -17.35
C GLY A 40 -21.95 -13.50 -16.22
N PRO A 41 -21.98 -14.01 -14.99
CA PRO A 41 -21.26 -13.40 -13.87
C PRO A 41 -19.73 -13.40 -14.02
N VAL A 42 -19.14 -14.44 -14.62
CA VAL A 42 -17.69 -14.43 -14.91
C VAL A 42 -17.35 -13.33 -15.91
N LEU A 43 -18.14 -13.18 -16.99
CA LEU A 43 -17.96 -12.11 -17.96
C LEU A 43 -18.13 -10.73 -17.31
N TYR A 44 -19.14 -10.56 -16.47
CA TYR A 44 -19.34 -9.33 -15.72
C TYR A 44 -18.10 -8.96 -14.87
N ASN A 45 -17.60 -9.93 -14.09
CA ASN A 45 -16.41 -9.73 -13.27
C ASN A 45 -15.15 -9.44 -14.11
N LEU A 46 -15.01 -10.11 -15.27
CA LEU A 46 -13.93 -9.83 -16.21
C LEU A 46 -14.00 -8.39 -16.77
N VAL A 47 -15.18 -7.89 -17.05
CA VAL A 47 -15.35 -6.50 -17.49
C VAL A 47 -14.93 -5.52 -16.40
N ILE A 48 -15.41 -5.71 -15.16
CA ILE A 48 -15.04 -4.85 -14.01
C ILE A 48 -13.52 -4.88 -13.78
N LEU A 49 -12.92 -6.05 -13.73
CA LEU A 49 -11.48 -6.20 -13.55
C LEU A 49 -10.69 -5.60 -14.72
N SER A 50 -11.18 -5.76 -15.96
CA SER A 50 -10.55 -5.15 -17.12
C SER A 50 -10.59 -3.62 -17.07
N ILE A 51 -11.69 -3.04 -16.59
CA ILE A 51 -11.79 -1.58 -16.37
C ILE A 51 -10.76 -1.15 -15.30
N PHE A 52 -10.66 -1.85 -14.18
CA PHE A 52 -9.64 -1.55 -13.16
C PHE A 52 -8.22 -1.58 -13.74
N TRP A 53 -7.88 -2.64 -14.48
CA TRP A 53 -6.55 -2.77 -15.08
C TRP A 53 -6.29 -1.73 -16.18
N LEU A 54 -7.29 -1.34 -16.93
CA LEU A 54 -7.21 -0.27 -17.93
C LEU A 54 -6.95 1.08 -17.26
N LEU A 55 -7.67 1.39 -16.18
CA LEU A 55 -7.46 2.60 -15.39
C LEU A 55 -6.06 2.63 -14.78
N LEU A 56 -5.61 1.51 -14.23
CA LEU A 56 -4.25 1.39 -13.69
C LEU A 56 -3.19 1.59 -14.79
N ALA A 57 -3.39 1.01 -15.98
CA ALA A 57 -2.51 1.18 -17.12
C ALA A 57 -2.46 2.64 -17.61
N PHE A 58 -3.59 3.36 -17.51
CA PHE A 58 -3.68 4.76 -17.91
C PHE A 58 -3.02 5.70 -16.89
N TYR A 59 -3.35 5.53 -15.59
CA TYR A 59 -2.87 6.43 -14.53
C TYR A 59 -1.48 6.09 -13.99
N ARG A 60 -1.09 4.81 -14.04
CA ARG A 60 0.17 4.29 -13.47
C ARG A 60 0.75 3.18 -14.34
N ARG A 61 1.21 3.56 -15.53
CA ARG A 61 1.78 2.61 -16.52
C ARG A 61 2.93 1.76 -15.96
N GLU A 62 3.72 2.31 -15.05
CA GLU A 62 4.82 1.57 -14.42
C GLU A 62 4.30 0.43 -13.53
N THR A 63 3.30 0.69 -12.67
CA THR A 63 2.62 -0.30 -11.84
C THR A 63 2.05 -1.43 -12.71
N TYR A 64 1.34 -1.08 -13.77
CA TYR A 64 0.80 -2.07 -14.72
C TYR A 64 1.89 -2.92 -15.39
N ARG A 65 3.10 -2.41 -15.59
CA ARG A 65 4.20 -3.15 -16.22
C ARG A 65 4.90 -4.13 -15.29
N ARG A 66 4.86 -3.93 -13.99
CA ARG A 66 5.57 -4.75 -12.99
C ARG A 66 4.73 -5.96 -12.60
N MET A 67 5.17 -7.17 -12.95
CA MET A 67 4.45 -8.41 -12.64
C MET A 67 4.14 -8.58 -11.16
N ARG A 68 5.04 -8.16 -10.26
CA ARG A 68 4.83 -8.25 -8.81
C ARG A 68 3.61 -7.46 -8.34
N GLU A 69 3.43 -6.26 -8.88
CA GLU A 69 2.31 -5.40 -8.56
C GLU A 69 1.00 -5.99 -9.11
N MET A 70 1.04 -6.62 -10.30
CA MET A 70 -0.10 -7.36 -10.83
C MET A 70 -0.46 -8.56 -9.94
N VAL A 71 0.52 -9.34 -9.50
CA VAL A 71 0.31 -10.47 -8.57
C VAL A 71 -0.26 -9.97 -7.25
N PHE A 72 0.22 -8.85 -6.72
CA PHE A 72 -0.32 -8.23 -5.51
C PHE A 72 -1.81 -7.89 -5.65
N PHE A 73 -2.22 -7.17 -6.69
CA PHE A 73 -3.63 -6.83 -6.89
C PHE A 73 -4.49 -8.07 -7.13
N THR A 74 -3.99 -9.04 -7.89
CA THR A 74 -4.70 -10.33 -8.09
C THR A 74 -4.91 -11.05 -6.76
N ALA A 75 -3.87 -11.16 -5.94
CA ALA A 75 -3.95 -11.78 -4.63
C ALA A 75 -4.89 -11.00 -3.69
N LEU A 76 -4.81 -9.66 -3.70
CA LEU A 76 -5.68 -8.80 -2.92
C LEU A 76 -7.15 -8.98 -3.27
N PHE A 77 -7.50 -8.95 -4.55
CA PHE A 77 -8.88 -9.17 -5.01
C PHE A 77 -9.36 -10.58 -4.67
N THR A 78 -8.56 -11.61 -4.98
CA THR A 78 -8.92 -13.00 -4.71
C THR A 78 -9.13 -13.24 -3.20
N LEU A 79 -8.19 -12.75 -2.38
CA LEU A 79 -8.30 -12.90 -0.91
C LEU A 79 -9.51 -12.12 -0.36
N SER A 80 -9.77 -10.91 -0.87
CA SER A 80 -10.94 -10.13 -0.46
C SER A 80 -12.26 -10.83 -0.83
N ILE A 81 -12.32 -11.51 -1.97
CA ILE A 81 -13.49 -12.26 -2.40
C ILE A 81 -13.71 -13.48 -1.49
N VAL A 82 -12.65 -14.26 -1.24
CA VAL A 82 -12.73 -15.44 -0.36
C VAL A 82 -13.08 -15.04 1.08
N LEU A 83 -12.47 -13.98 1.57
CA LEU A 83 -12.78 -13.47 2.91
C LEU A 83 -14.20 -12.88 2.97
N GLY A 84 -14.66 -12.23 1.91
CA GLY A 84 -16.03 -11.72 1.79
C GLY A 84 -17.07 -12.86 1.88
N ASP A 85 -16.85 -13.97 1.17
CA ASP A 85 -17.68 -15.17 1.23
C ASP A 85 -17.73 -15.76 2.65
N LEU A 86 -16.54 -15.89 3.28
CA LEU A 86 -16.46 -16.39 4.65
C LEU A 86 -17.24 -15.50 5.63
N LEU A 87 -17.10 -14.17 5.50
CA LEU A 87 -17.78 -13.20 6.36
C LEU A 87 -19.29 -13.16 6.10
N ASP A 88 -19.74 -13.31 4.86
CA ASP A 88 -21.17 -13.44 4.53
C ASP A 88 -21.78 -14.69 5.15
N GLY A 89 -21.05 -15.81 5.15
CA GLY A 89 -21.47 -17.03 5.83
C GLY A 89 -21.52 -16.90 7.36
N LEU A 90 -20.65 -16.09 7.98
CA LEU A 90 -20.62 -15.83 9.43
C LEU A 90 -21.64 -14.78 9.85
N PHE A 91 -21.91 -13.79 9.01
CA PHE A 91 -22.79 -12.65 9.28
C PHE A 91 -23.81 -12.49 8.15
N PRO A 92 -24.73 -13.44 7.98
CA PRO A 92 -25.67 -13.44 6.85
C PRO A 92 -26.52 -12.16 6.83
N ALA A 93 -26.75 -11.65 5.64
CA ALA A 93 -27.48 -10.41 5.37
C ALA A 93 -26.87 -9.13 5.99
N ARG A 94 -25.56 -9.11 6.25
CA ARG A 94 -24.81 -7.94 6.69
C ARG A 94 -23.81 -7.49 5.63
N ALA A 95 -23.88 -6.22 5.25
CA ALA A 95 -23.01 -5.61 4.25
C ALA A 95 -21.74 -4.98 4.85
N GLU A 96 -21.74 -4.69 6.17
CA GLU A 96 -20.66 -3.96 6.86
C GLU A 96 -19.35 -4.79 6.98
N PRO A 97 -19.35 -6.11 7.24
CA PRO A 97 -18.13 -6.87 7.55
C PRO A 97 -17.19 -7.09 6.36
N LEU A 98 -17.50 -6.59 5.18
CA LEU A 98 -16.69 -6.82 3.98
C LEU A 98 -15.29 -6.20 4.09
N PRO A 99 -14.24 -6.89 3.55
CA PRO A 99 -12.84 -6.48 3.71
C PRO A 99 -12.42 -5.32 2.79
N ILE A 100 -13.36 -4.49 2.33
CA ILE A 100 -13.11 -3.38 1.40
C ILE A 100 -12.27 -2.27 2.03
N PRO A 101 -12.54 -1.81 3.27
CA PRO A 101 -11.69 -0.80 3.92
C PRO A 101 -10.26 -1.28 4.12
N LEU A 102 -10.07 -2.55 4.48
CA LEU A 102 -8.73 -3.15 4.61
C LEU A 102 -7.95 -3.05 3.31
N ALA A 103 -8.53 -3.49 2.19
CA ALA A 103 -7.90 -3.42 0.89
C ALA A 103 -7.60 -1.98 0.47
N ALA A 104 -8.54 -1.05 0.70
CA ALA A 104 -8.37 0.36 0.39
C ALA A 104 -7.23 1.01 1.19
N ILE A 105 -7.10 0.71 2.48
CA ILE A 105 -6.02 1.19 3.34
C ILE A 105 -4.67 0.68 2.83
N LEU A 106 -4.51 -0.64 2.59
CA LEU A 106 -3.28 -1.22 2.07
C LEU A 106 -2.85 -0.58 0.75
N VAL A 107 -3.79 -0.42 -0.19
CA VAL A 107 -3.50 0.20 -1.47
C VAL A 107 -3.16 1.69 -1.33
N THR A 108 -3.77 2.40 -0.38
CA THR A 108 -3.43 3.81 -0.11
C THR A 108 -1.99 3.94 0.39
N LEU A 109 -1.58 3.10 1.32
CA LEU A 109 -0.25 3.12 1.93
C LEU A 109 0.86 2.75 0.94
N LEU A 110 0.58 1.80 0.03
CA LEU A 110 1.56 1.35 -0.97
C LEU A 110 1.63 2.27 -2.20
N TYR A 111 0.50 2.83 -2.61
CA TYR A 111 0.42 3.59 -3.87
C TYR A 111 -0.08 5.02 -3.66
N ASN A 112 -1.38 5.19 -3.63
CA ASN A 112 -2.05 6.48 -3.35
C ASN A 112 -3.58 6.30 -3.21
N GLY A 113 -4.25 7.34 -2.69
CA GLY A 113 -5.70 7.32 -2.47
C GLY A 113 -6.54 7.19 -3.75
N ARG A 114 -6.04 7.62 -4.92
CA ARG A 114 -6.81 7.50 -6.19
C ARG A 114 -6.93 6.03 -6.61
N ILE A 115 -5.84 5.29 -6.60
CA ILE A 115 -5.84 3.85 -6.90
C ILE A 115 -6.64 3.09 -5.85
N ALA A 116 -6.53 3.48 -4.58
CA ALA A 116 -7.26 2.86 -3.48
C ALA A 116 -8.79 3.04 -3.62
N ILE A 117 -9.26 4.23 -3.97
CA ILE A 117 -10.68 4.49 -4.24
C ILE A 117 -11.15 3.63 -5.42
N THR A 118 -10.39 3.58 -6.52
CA THR A 118 -10.72 2.72 -7.67
C THR A 118 -10.78 1.25 -7.26
N CYS A 119 -9.83 0.78 -6.44
CA CYS A 119 -9.81 -0.57 -5.90
C CYS A 119 -11.04 -0.85 -5.02
N ALA A 120 -11.41 0.07 -4.13
CA ALA A 120 -12.57 -0.06 -3.26
C ALA A 120 -13.88 -0.16 -4.06
N ILE A 121 -14.06 0.69 -5.08
CA ILE A 121 -15.22 0.63 -5.97
C ILE A 121 -15.25 -0.70 -6.74
N THR A 122 -14.10 -1.15 -7.26
CA THR A 122 -13.98 -2.43 -7.95
C THR A 122 -14.38 -3.59 -7.05
N LEU A 123 -13.88 -3.64 -5.79
CA LEU A 123 -14.25 -4.66 -4.82
C LEU A 123 -15.73 -4.60 -4.43
N ALA A 124 -16.29 -3.39 -4.23
CA ALA A 124 -17.71 -3.23 -3.94
C ALA A 124 -18.58 -3.79 -5.08
N LEU A 125 -18.22 -3.52 -6.34
CA LEU A 125 -18.92 -4.07 -7.50
C LEU A 125 -18.75 -5.59 -7.60
N LEU A 126 -17.57 -6.14 -7.37
CA LEU A 126 -17.32 -7.59 -7.40
C LEU A 126 -18.10 -8.32 -6.30
N LEU A 127 -18.11 -7.81 -5.07
CA LEU A 127 -18.79 -8.44 -3.94
C LEU A 127 -20.31 -8.21 -3.96
N GLY A 128 -20.77 -7.02 -4.35
CA GLY A 128 -22.19 -6.68 -4.38
C GLY A 128 -23.01 -7.38 -5.46
N THR A 129 -22.36 -8.13 -6.36
CA THR A 129 -23.04 -8.85 -7.45
C THR A 129 -22.96 -10.37 -7.33
N GLN A 130 -22.39 -10.89 -6.22
CA GLN A 130 -22.15 -12.34 -6.06
C GLN A 130 -23.42 -13.15 -5.80
N SER A 131 -24.37 -12.62 -5.05
CA SER A 131 -25.63 -13.31 -4.70
C SER A 131 -26.63 -13.47 -5.87
N GLY A 132 -26.25 -13.06 -7.09
CA GLY A 132 -27.13 -13.10 -8.26
C GLY A 132 -28.16 -11.98 -8.31
N GLN A 133 -28.22 -11.16 -7.26
CA GLN A 133 -28.97 -9.90 -7.19
C GLN A 133 -28.01 -8.83 -6.74
N THR A 134 -28.07 -7.64 -7.36
CA THR A 134 -27.24 -6.52 -6.96
C THR A 134 -27.67 -6.07 -5.56
N ASP A 135 -26.82 -6.31 -4.56
CA ASP A 135 -27.07 -5.82 -3.21
C ASP A 135 -26.62 -4.37 -3.08
N ALA A 136 -27.60 -3.45 -3.08
CA ALA A 136 -27.38 -2.03 -2.94
C ALA A 136 -26.70 -1.68 -1.60
N ALA A 137 -26.97 -2.42 -0.53
CA ALA A 137 -26.32 -2.22 0.76
C ALA A 137 -24.82 -2.50 0.66
N THR A 138 -24.43 -3.64 0.11
CA THR A 138 -23.01 -4.02 -0.10
C THR A 138 -22.26 -2.97 -0.91
N LEU A 139 -22.87 -2.47 -2.00
CA LEU A 139 -22.26 -1.39 -2.79
C LEU A 139 -22.09 -0.12 -1.97
N PHE A 140 -23.14 0.30 -1.26
CA PHE A 140 -23.15 1.56 -0.54
C PHE A 140 -22.19 1.56 0.65
N PHE A 141 -22.26 0.54 1.51
CA PHE A 141 -21.36 0.38 2.65
C PHE A 141 -19.92 0.15 2.22
N GLY A 142 -19.70 -0.69 1.21
CA GLY A 142 -18.37 -0.97 0.68
C GLY A 142 -17.67 0.27 0.11
N ILE A 143 -18.39 1.09 -0.66
CA ILE A 143 -17.86 2.35 -1.18
C ILE A 143 -17.62 3.34 -0.04
N ALA A 144 -18.59 3.52 0.89
CA ALA A 144 -18.44 4.45 2.00
C ALA A 144 -17.22 4.13 2.88
N GLY A 145 -17.11 2.87 3.34
CA GLY A 145 -15.98 2.42 4.17
C GLY A 145 -14.65 2.44 3.42
N GLY A 146 -14.63 1.99 2.15
CA GLY A 146 -13.43 1.96 1.32
C GLY A 146 -12.90 3.35 0.98
N VAL A 147 -13.77 4.30 0.61
CA VAL A 147 -13.39 5.69 0.34
C VAL A 147 -12.89 6.38 1.61
N ALA A 148 -13.59 6.19 2.74
CA ALA A 148 -13.14 6.74 4.03
C ALA A 148 -11.76 6.20 4.42
N GLY A 149 -11.51 4.90 4.27
CA GLY A 149 -10.21 4.27 4.49
C GLY A 149 -9.12 4.85 3.57
N ALA A 150 -9.42 4.98 2.28
CA ALA A 150 -8.48 5.54 1.30
C ALA A 150 -8.13 7.00 1.59
N ILE A 151 -9.08 7.82 2.00
CA ILE A 151 -8.83 9.25 2.26
C ILE A 151 -8.10 9.45 3.59
N SER A 152 -8.48 8.73 4.64
CA SER A 152 -7.95 8.89 5.98
C SER A 152 -6.47 8.49 6.11
N MET A 153 -5.99 7.57 5.26
CA MET A 153 -4.62 7.05 5.30
C MET A 153 -3.68 7.62 4.23
N ARG A 154 -4.04 8.74 3.60
CA ARG A 154 -3.22 9.36 2.53
C ARG A 154 -1.85 9.87 2.98
N VAL A 155 -1.72 10.28 4.23
CA VAL A 155 -0.45 10.78 4.79
C VAL A 155 -0.29 10.21 6.20
N VAL A 156 0.51 9.19 6.34
CA VAL A 156 0.78 8.54 7.64
C VAL A 156 2.17 8.94 8.12
N ARG A 157 2.23 10.02 8.89
CA ARG A 157 3.46 10.52 9.53
C ARG A 157 3.43 10.43 11.05
N ARG A 158 2.28 10.09 11.65
CA ARG A 158 2.10 10.02 13.11
C ARG A 158 1.31 8.79 13.50
N ARG A 159 1.61 8.22 14.67
CA ARG A 159 0.86 7.07 15.22
C ARG A 159 -0.64 7.37 15.38
N SER A 160 -1.01 8.62 15.69
CA SER A 160 -2.41 9.06 15.80
C SER A 160 -3.20 8.93 14.51
N GLN A 161 -2.56 8.82 13.36
CA GLN A 161 -3.26 8.68 12.07
C GLN A 161 -4.07 7.38 11.99
N VAL A 162 -3.64 6.32 12.67
CA VAL A 162 -4.39 5.07 12.80
C VAL A 162 -5.75 5.32 13.49
N LEU A 163 -5.75 6.09 14.59
CA LEU A 163 -6.98 6.46 15.31
C LEU A 163 -7.89 7.34 14.44
N VAL A 164 -7.32 8.28 13.70
CA VAL A 164 -8.07 9.12 12.75
C VAL A 164 -8.73 8.27 11.67
N SER A 165 -8.03 7.25 11.16
CA SER A 165 -8.59 6.32 10.16
C SER A 165 -9.75 5.52 10.73
N ILE A 166 -9.59 4.95 11.92
CA ILE A 166 -10.67 4.22 12.60
C ILE A 166 -11.89 5.12 12.79
N ALA A 167 -11.69 6.34 13.30
CA ALA A 167 -12.79 7.29 13.50
C ALA A 167 -13.47 7.67 12.18
N ALA A 168 -12.69 7.97 11.12
CA ALA A 168 -13.23 8.36 9.83
C ALA A 168 -14.07 7.24 9.18
N ILE A 169 -13.59 5.99 9.23
CA ILE A 169 -14.33 4.84 8.70
C ILE A 169 -15.58 4.59 9.54
N THR A 170 -15.49 4.67 10.87
CA THR A 170 -16.65 4.51 11.78
C THR A 170 -17.73 5.54 11.47
N VAL A 171 -17.35 6.81 11.32
CA VAL A 171 -18.30 7.89 10.96
C VAL A 171 -18.91 7.64 9.57
N ALA A 172 -18.11 7.21 8.59
CA ALA A 172 -18.61 6.87 7.26
C ALA A 172 -19.65 5.74 7.30
N TYR A 173 -19.39 4.69 8.08
CA TYR A 173 -20.36 3.61 8.29
C TYR A 173 -21.60 4.04 9.05
N ALA A 174 -21.48 4.91 10.05
CA ALA A 174 -22.62 5.47 10.77
C ALA A 174 -23.53 6.31 9.84
N ILE A 175 -22.92 7.15 9.00
CA ILE A 175 -23.64 7.91 7.97
C ILE A 175 -24.32 6.96 6.97
N ALA A 176 -23.61 5.92 6.52
CA ALA A 176 -24.16 4.93 5.60
C ALA A 176 -25.34 4.17 6.24
N ALA A 177 -25.20 3.73 7.50
CA ALA A 177 -26.26 3.04 8.24
C ALA A 177 -27.52 3.92 8.42
N CYS A 178 -27.34 5.20 8.79
CA CYS A 178 -28.45 6.12 8.90
C CYS A 178 -29.13 6.37 7.53
N THR A 179 -28.33 6.66 6.50
CA THR A 179 -28.87 7.01 5.17
C THR A 179 -29.58 5.81 4.52
N TYR A 180 -28.91 4.65 4.49
CA TYR A 180 -29.49 3.44 3.93
C TYR A 180 -30.66 2.94 4.78
N GLY A 181 -30.53 2.97 6.10
CA GLY A 181 -31.56 2.55 7.02
C GLY A 181 -32.87 3.34 6.89
N LEU A 182 -32.78 4.67 6.71
CA LEU A 182 -33.95 5.52 6.43
C LEU A 182 -34.61 5.13 5.10
N MET A 183 -33.85 4.81 4.07
CA MET A 183 -34.38 4.35 2.76
C MET A 183 -35.01 2.96 2.86
N ALA A 184 -34.41 2.06 3.63
CA ALA A 184 -34.83 0.66 3.77
C ALA A 184 -35.88 0.45 4.89
N GLY A 185 -36.26 1.50 5.60
CA GLY A 185 -37.25 1.40 6.71
C GLY A 185 -36.69 0.71 7.96
N TRP A 186 -35.37 0.80 8.22
CA TRP A 186 -34.76 0.23 9.41
C TRP A 186 -35.21 0.93 10.69
N SER A 187 -35.25 0.19 11.78
CA SER A 187 -35.44 0.78 13.11
C SER A 187 -34.20 1.54 13.55
N ALA A 188 -34.33 2.46 14.50
CA ALA A 188 -33.20 3.16 15.10
C ALA A 188 -32.18 2.20 15.73
N ASP A 189 -32.67 1.07 16.26
CA ASP A 189 -31.86 0.00 16.86
C ASP A 189 -30.99 -0.71 15.80
N ASP A 190 -31.58 -0.99 14.63
CA ASP A 190 -30.82 -1.59 13.50
C ASP A 190 -29.76 -0.65 12.97
N MET A 191 -30.05 0.65 12.84
CA MET A 191 -29.07 1.66 12.42
C MET A 191 -27.93 1.78 13.42
N LEU A 192 -28.23 1.75 14.72
CA LEU A 192 -27.22 1.80 15.78
C LEU A 192 -26.35 0.53 15.79
N ARG A 193 -26.94 -0.63 15.65
CA ARG A 193 -26.21 -1.91 15.53
C ARG A 193 -25.30 -1.94 14.32
N SER A 194 -25.79 -1.53 13.15
CA SER A 194 -25.01 -1.41 11.92
C SER A 194 -23.83 -0.45 12.09
N SER A 195 -24.04 0.71 12.71
CA SER A 195 -22.99 1.67 13.04
C SER A 195 -21.93 1.08 13.97
N GLY A 196 -22.35 0.31 14.98
CA GLY A 196 -21.45 -0.38 15.91
C GLY A 196 -20.58 -1.45 15.21
N ILE A 197 -21.20 -2.25 14.33
CA ILE A 197 -20.48 -3.22 13.51
C ILE A 197 -19.47 -2.50 12.61
N GLY A 198 -19.86 -1.39 11.97
CA GLY A 198 -18.98 -0.55 11.18
C GLY A 198 -17.76 -0.05 11.97
N GLY A 199 -17.94 0.30 13.25
CA GLY A 199 -16.83 0.68 14.15
C GLY A 199 -15.86 -0.49 14.41
N ILE A 200 -16.38 -1.70 14.63
CA ILE A 200 -15.55 -2.91 14.77
C ILE A 200 -14.79 -3.19 13.48
N VAL A 201 -15.46 -3.12 12.33
CA VAL A 201 -14.85 -3.30 11.01
C VAL A 201 -13.75 -2.27 10.76
N ALA A 202 -13.96 -1.01 11.14
CA ALA A 202 -12.96 0.06 11.04
C ALA A 202 -11.71 -0.27 11.86
N LEU A 203 -11.89 -0.71 13.11
CA LEU A 203 -10.80 -1.11 14.00
C LEU A 203 -10.02 -2.31 13.43
N VAL A 204 -10.72 -3.38 13.07
CA VAL A 204 -10.10 -4.61 12.55
C VAL A 204 -9.40 -4.34 11.22
N SER A 205 -10.07 -3.68 10.27
CA SER A 205 -9.51 -3.39 8.95
C SER A 205 -8.24 -2.53 9.03
N THR A 206 -8.24 -1.49 9.87
CA THR A 206 -7.09 -0.61 10.04
C THR A 206 -5.93 -1.35 10.71
N SER A 207 -6.21 -2.12 11.77
CA SER A 207 -5.18 -2.88 12.50
C SER A 207 -4.56 -3.98 11.63
N VAL A 208 -5.38 -4.74 10.92
CA VAL A 208 -4.92 -5.81 10.02
C VAL A 208 -4.16 -5.23 8.83
N ALA A 209 -4.61 -4.11 8.25
CA ALA A 209 -3.88 -3.45 7.17
C ALA A 209 -2.48 -3.02 7.60
N MET A 210 -2.34 -2.44 8.80
CA MET A 210 -1.03 -2.06 9.36
C MET A 210 -0.15 -3.28 9.61
N ALA A 211 -0.71 -4.38 10.11
CA ALA A 211 0.03 -5.62 10.34
C ALA A 211 0.49 -6.31 9.04
N LEU A 212 -0.33 -6.23 7.97
CA LEU A 212 -0.01 -6.81 6.67
C LEU A 212 0.91 -5.92 5.81
N LEU A 213 1.09 -4.65 6.17
CA LEU A 213 1.87 -3.70 5.38
C LEU A 213 3.31 -4.18 5.10
N PRO A 214 4.09 -4.69 6.08
CA PRO A 214 5.44 -5.18 5.80
C PRO A 214 5.48 -6.34 4.79
N LEU A 215 4.49 -7.23 4.83
CA LEU A 215 4.34 -8.33 3.88
C LEU A 215 4.04 -7.79 2.46
N ALA A 216 3.16 -6.79 2.37
CA ALA A 216 2.79 -6.15 1.11
C ALA A 216 3.98 -5.38 0.51
N GLU A 217 4.77 -4.67 1.33
CA GLU A 217 6.03 -4.04 0.93
C GLU A 217 7.04 -5.05 0.38
N TRP A 218 7.22 -6.18 1.09
CA TRP A 218 8.12 -7.25 0.64
C TRP A 218 7.70 -7.84 -0.70
N LEU A 219 6.40 -8.10 -0.90
CA LEU A 219 5.86 -8.66 -2.13
C LEU A 219 5.99 -7.70 -3.32
N THR A 220 5.65 -6.43 -3.12
CA THR A 220 5.66 -5.40 -4.17
C THR A 220 7.04 -4.77 -4.37
N ARG A 221 7.91 -4.82 -3.36
CA ARG A 221 9.17 -4.07 -3.25
C ARG A 221 8.97 -2.55 -3.33
N ILE A 222 7.85 -2.09 -2.86
CA ILE A 222 7.58 -0.65 -2.69
C ILE A 222 8.01 -0.25 -1.28
N THR A 223 8.76 0.82 -1.17
CA THR A 223 9.12 1.43 0.11
C THR A 223 8.09 2.49 0.44
N THR A 224 7.33 2.29 1.51
CA THR A 224 6.32 3.25 1.97
C THR A 224 6.92 4.36 2.80
N ASP A 225 6.15 5.45 3.02
CA ASP A 225 6.57 6.54 3.91
C ASP A 225 6.81 6.04 5.35
N LEU A 226 6.05 5.04 5.82
CA LEU A 226 6.29 4.42 7.13
C LEU A 226 7.66 3.75 7.20
N ARG A 227 8.03 3.00 6.17
CA ARG A 227 9.35 2.38 6.07
C ARG A 227 10.46 3.42 5.98
N LEU A 228 10.23 4.51 5.24
CA LEU A 228 11.18 5.62 5.19
C LEU A 228 11.36 6.31 6.55
N LEU A 229 10.28 6.49 7.34
CA LEU A 229 10.36 7.02 8.70
C LEU A 229 11.17 6.11 9.64
N GLU A 230 10.99 4.79 9.52
CA GLU A 230 11.82 3.83 10.25
C GLU A 230 13.30 3.90 9.84
N LEU A 231 13.58 4.07 8.55
CA LEU A 231 14.95 4.23 8.04
C LEU A 231 15.57 5.57 8.45
N ALA A 232 14.76 6.60 8.68
CA ALA A 232 15.21 7.92 9.13
C ALA A 232 15.56 7.99 10.62
N ASP A 233 15.31 6.91 11.39
CA ASP A 233 15.61 6.88 12.84
C ASP A 233 17.12 6.84 13.10
N PRO A 234 17.72 7.88 13.74
CA PRO A 234 19.14 7.90 14.05
C PRO A 234 19.62 6.80 15.01
N SER A 235 18.68 6.16 15.72
CA SER A 235 19.01 5.05 16.64
C SER A 235 19.32 3.74 15.90
N ARG A 236 19.10 3.66 14.60
CA ARG A 236 19.45 2.49 13.82
C ARG A 236 20.95 2.18 13.87
N PRO A 237 21.31 0.89 13.98
CA PRO A 237 22.72 0.51 14.24
C PRO A 237 23.72 1.16 13.27
N LEU A 238 23.41 1.22 11.96
CA LEU A 238 24.30 1.79 10.97
C LEU A 238 24.43 3.31 11.09
N LEU A 239 23.33 4.02 11.32
CA LEU A 239 23.36 5.48 11.51
C LEU A 239 24.03 5.85 12.85
N LYS A 240 23.80 5.04 13.89
CA LYS A 240 24.50 5.21 15.18
C LYS A 240 26.01 5.03 15.01
N ARG A 241 26.45 4.00 14.26
CA ARG A 241 27.88 3.83 13.93
C ARG A 241 28.42 5.03 13.16
N LEU A 242 27.69 5.51 12.16
CA LEU A 242 28.09 6.68 11.38
C LEU A 242 28.29 7.92 12.28
N ALA A 243 27.35 8.13 13.22
CA ALA A 243 27.42 9.25 14.16
C ALA A 243 28.60 9.16 15.15
N THR A 244 29.03 7.94 15.52
CA THR A 244 30.12 7.72 16.51
C THR A 244 31.49 7.56 15.86
N GLU A 245 31.59 6.86 14.73
CA GLU A 245 32.86 6.53 14.07
C GLU A 245 33.27 7.57 13.01
N ALA A 246 32.28 8.28 12.38
CA ALA A 246 32.49 9.30 11.36
C ALA A 246 31.60 10.53 11.62
N PRO A 247 31.82 11.27 12.75
CA PRO A 247 30.92 12.35 13.16
C PRO A 247 30.85 13.52 12.16
N GLY A 248 31.93 13.83 11.46
CA GLY A 248 31.95 14.84 10.41
C GLY A 248 31.04 14.46 9.22
N THR A 249 31.15 13.22 8.76
CA THR A 249 30.28 12.69 7.70
C THR A 249 28.80 12.68 8.15
N TRP A 250 28.53 12.34 9.41
CA TRP A 250 27.17 12.40 9.95
C TRP A 250 26.61 13.82 9.99
N ALA A 251 27.38 14.79 10.45
CA ALA A 251 26.99 16.19 10.46
C ALA A 251 26.69 16.72 9.04
N HIS A 252 27.56 16.39 8.08
CA HIS A 252 27.35 16.68 6.66
C HIS A 252 26.04 16.06 6.15
N SER A 253 25.83 14.78 6.42
CA SER A 253 24.62 14.04 6.00
C SER A 253 23.34 14.65 6.56
N LEU A 254 23.33 15.13 7.81
CA LEU A 254 22.20 15.84 8.43
C LEU A 254 21.90 17.17 7.74
N GLN A 255 22.92 17.96 7.42
CA GLN A 255 22.76 19.23 6.72
C GLN A 255 22.21 19.02 5.31
N MET A 256 22.82 18.10 4.56
CA MET A 256 22.36 17.70 3.23
C MET A 256 20.92 17.24 3.25
N ALA A 257 20.54 16.39 4.23
CA ALA A 257 19.20 15.86 4.36
C ALA A 257 18.15 16.97 4.55
N ASN A 258 18.45 17.98 5.38
CA ASN A 258 17.54 19.11 5.61
C ASN A 258 17.36 19.96 4.34
N LEU A 259 18.45 20.23 3.62
CA LEU A 259 18.42 21.00 2.37
C LEU A 259 17.68 20.25 1.26
N CYS A 260 18.00 18.96 1.07
CA CYS A 260 17.38 18.14 0.04
C CYS A 260 15.88 17.90 0.31
N GLU A 261 15.48 17.69 1.57
CA GLU A 261 14.06 17.59 1.92
C GLU A 261 13.31 18.87 1.61
N ALA A 262 13.86 20.04 2.00
CA ALA A 262 13.24 21.33 1.71
C ALA A 262 13.13 21.59 0.20
N ALA A 263 14.18 21.32 -0.56
CA ALA A 263 14.18 21.47 -2.01
C ALA A 263 13.17 20.55 -2.69
N CYS A 264 13.13 19.26 -2.30
CA CYS A 264 12.16 18.30 -2.83
C CYS A 264 10.71 18.71 -2.51
N ASN A 265 10.45 19.16 -1.27
CA ASN A 265 9.12 19.63 -0.90
C ASN A 265 8.68 20.86 -1.71
N ALA A 266 9.61 21.78 -2.02
CA ALA A 266 9.31 22.97 -2.83
C ALA A 266 8.87 22.63 -4.26
N ILE A 267 9.38 21.54 -4.83
CA ILE A 267 9.00 21.04 -6.16
C ILE A 267 7.95 19.92 -6.11
N GLN A 268 7.33 19.70 -4.94
CA GLN A 268 6.34 18.63 -4.71
C GLN A 268 6.86 17.20 -4.98
N ALA A 269 8.18 16.98 -4.83
CA ALA A 269 8.80 15.67 -4.84
C ALA A 269 8.81 15.04 -3.43
N ASN A 270 9.23 13.77 -3.32
CA ASN A 270 9.27 13.07 -2.03
C ASN A 270 10.49 13.53 -1.20
N GLY A 271 10.29 14.53 -0.33
CA GLY A 271 11.32 15.05 0.56
C GLY A 271 11.80 14.05 1.60
N LEU A 272 10.92 13.15 2.08
CA LEU A 272 11.29 12.12 3.05
C LEU A 272 12.26 11.09 2.44
N LEU A 273 12.02 10.69 1.19
CA LEU A 273 12.94 9.81 0.47
C LEU A 273 14.30 10.48 0.27
N ALA A 274 14.33 11.76 -0.10
CA ALA A 274 15.56 12.52 -0.24
C ALA A 274 16.33 12.62 1.09
N ARG A 275 15.63 12.89 2.20
CA ARG A 275 16.21 12.91 3.56
C ARG A 275 16.89 11.59 3.89
N VAL A 276 16.16 10.48 3.72
CA VAL A 276 16.69 9.14 4.00
C VAL A 276 17.88 8.83 3.09
N GLY A 277 17.79 9.14 1.79
CA GLY A 277 18.91 8.99 0.86
C GLY A 277 20.17 9.71 1.34
N CYS A 278 20.01 10.95 1.82
CA CYS A 278 21.13 11.72 2.37
C CYS A 278 21.73 11.12 3.65
N TYR A 279 20.94 10.46 4.50
CA TYR A 279 21.49 9.83 5.71
C TYR A 279 22.41 8.65 5.38
N TYR A 280 22.13 7.93 4.29
CA TYR A 280 22.86 6.70 3.93
C TYR A 280 23.87 6.88 2.79
N HIS A 281 23.91 8.01 2.08
CA HIS A 281 24.71 8.15 0.85
C HIS A 281 26.22 7.95 1.06
N ASP A 282 26.72 8.27 2.25
CA ASP A 282 28.13 8.26 2.59
C ASP A 282 28.51 7.21 3.66
N VAL A 283 27.64 6.21 3.91
CA VAL A 283 27.90 5.17 4.94
C VAL A 283 29.17 4.36 4.67
N GLY A 284 29.59 4.21 3.42
CA GLY A 284 30.83 3.52 3.07
C GLY A 284 32.11 4.21 3.55
N LYS A 285 32.06 5.48 3.96
CA LYS A 285 33.17 6.18 4.62
C LYS A 285 33.53 5.58 5.99
N LEU A 286 32.64 4.77 6.58
CA LEU A 286 32.91 4.00 7.81
C LEU A 286 34.08 3.02 7.69
N VAL A 287 34.45 2.58 6.50
CA VAL A 287 35.59 1.67 6.29
C VAL A 287 36.93 2.35 6.62
N GLY A 288 37.00 3.68 6.46
CA GLY A 288 38.18 4.45 6.76
C GLY A 288 37.89 5.93 6.96
N PRO A 289 37.23 6.32 8.07
CA PRO A 289 36.71 7.69 8.26
C PRO A 289 37.79 8.77 8.17
N LEU A 290 39.00 8.50 8.63
CA LEU A 290 40.11 9.48 8.64
C LEU A 290 40.65 9.83 7.24
N TYR A 291 40.34 9.05 6.20
CA TYR A 291 40.65 9.42 4.81
C TYR A 291 39.73 10.53 4.27
N PHE A 292 38.71 10.93 5.03
CA PHE A 292 37.77 11.99 4.63
C PHE A 292 37.97 13.23 5.51
N ALA A 293 38.23 14.38 4.89
CA ALA A 293 38.66 15.60 5.56
C ALA A 293 37.71 16.06 6.69
N GLU A 294 36.41 15.87 6.50
CA GLU A 294 35.39 16.23 7.48
C GLU A 294 35.47 15.42 8.80
N ASN A 295 36.16 14.29 8.82
CA ASN A 295 36.37 13.48 10.03
C ASN A 295 37.76 13.65 10.65
N GLN A 296 38.64 14.40 10.00
CA GLN A 296 39.98 14.68 10.53
C GLN A 296 39.91 15.75 11.62
N GLN A 297 40.39 15.44 12.84
CA GLN A 297 40.39 16.33 14.01
C GLN A 297 41.70 17.12 14.14
N GLY A 298 42.41 17.30 13.04
CA GLY A 298 43.78 17.82 13.01
C GLY A 298 44.84 16.70 13.04
N GLY A 299 46.05 17.04 12.67
CA GLY A 299 47.16 16.10 12.55
C GLY A 299 47.55 15.81 11.10
N ARG A 300 48.32 14.75 10.90
CA ARG A 300 48.80 14.34 9.56
C ARG A 300 47.66 13.79 8.74
N ASN A 301 47.52 14.28 7.51
CA ASN A 301 46.53 13.77 6.58
C ASN A 301 46.99 12.39 6.07
N PRO A 302 46.19 11.30 6.20
CA PRO A 302 46.56 9.98 5.70
C PRO A 302 46.86 9.94 4.19
N HIS A 303 46.39 10.89 3.42
CA HIS A 303 46.67 10.99 1.98
C HIS A 303 48.06 11.50 1.63
N ASP A 304 48.76 12.15 2.60
CA ASP A 304 50.10 12.74 2.35
C ASP A 304 51.16 11.66 2.03
N ASP A 305 50.94 10.43 2.51
CA ASP A 305 51.85 9.29 2.27
C ASP A 305 51.44 8.42 1.10
N LEU A 306 50.36 8.72 0.39
CA LEU A 306 49.84 7.92 -0.68
C LEU A 306 50.18 8.50 -2.05
N LYS A 307 50.33 7.61 -3.05
CA LYS A 307 50.33 8.05 -4.45
C LYS A 307 48.97 8.62 -4.83
N PRO A 308 48.90 9.60 -5.73
CA PRO A 308 47.65 10.22 -6.16
C PRO A 308 46.57 9.22 -6.61
N GLU A 309 47.01 8.16 -7.31
CA GLU A 309 46.11 7.10 -7.83
C GLU A 309 45.49 6.29 -6.69
N ASP A 310 46.27 5.97 -5.64
CA ASP A 310 45.79 5.24 -4.46
C ASP A 310 44.85 6.09 -3.63
N SER A 311 45.19 7.36 -3.44
CA SER A 311 44.34 8.35 -2.78
C SER A 311 42.98 8.48 -3.48
N ALA A 312 42.98 8.68 -4.81
CA ALA A 312 41.77 8.76 -5.60
C ALA A 312 40.94 7.46 -5.55
N ARG A 313 41.60 6.30 -5.50
CA ARG A 313 40.93 4.99 -5.36
C ARG A 313 40.22 4.89 -4.03
N ILE A 314 40.86 5.21 -2.91
CA ILE A 314 40.26 5.17 -1.56
C ILE A 314 39.03 6.07 -1.50
N ILE A 315 39.16 7.32 -2.00
CA ILE A 315 38.02 8.25 -2.00
C ILE A 315 36.83 7.70 -2.78
N ARG A 316 37.05 7.12 -3.98
CA ARG A 316 35.93 6.58 -4.79
C ARG A 316 35.35 5.29 -4.24
N GLN A 317 36.13 4.51 -3.50
CA GLN A 317 35.77 3.18 -3.03
C GLN A 317 34.66 3.21 -1.96
N HIS A 318 34.45 4.37 -1.27
CA HIS A 318 33.36 4.50 -0.30
C HIS A 318 31.97 4.26 -0.92
N VAL A 319 31.79 4.57 -2.23
CA VAL A 319 30.52 4.28 -2.92
C VAL A 319 30.27 2.76 -3.01
N VAL A 320 31.31 1.98 -3.31
CA VAL A 320 31.21 0.51 -3.39
C VAL A 320 30.92 -0.06 -2.00
N TYR A 321 31.69 0.35 -0.99
CA TYR A 321 31.50 -0.10 0.40
C TYR A 321 30.13 0.31 0.99
N GLY A 322 29.54 1.39 0.50
CA GLY A 322 28.19 1.80 0.91
C GLY A 322 27.07 0.96 0.29
N LEU A 323 27.38 0.16 -0.74
CA LEU A 323 26.41 -0.73 -1.40
C LEU A 323 26.47 -2.17 -0.85
N GLU A 324 27.56 -2.56 -0.16
CA GLU A 324 27.73 -3.83 0.54
C GLU A 324 27.14 -3.80 1.96
#